data_b7f7769beb1c3ff6f00837a52a44c830
#
_entry.id   b7f7769beb1c3ff6f00837a52a44c830
#
_cell.length_a   1.000
_cell.length_b   1.000
_cell.length_c   1.000
_cell.angle_alpha   90.00
_cell.angle_beta   90.00
_cell.angle_gamma   90.00
#
_symmetry.space_group_name_H-M   'P 1'
#
loop_
_entity.id
_entity.type
_entity.pdbx_description
1 polymer ?
#
loop_
_entity_poly.entity_id
_entity_poly.type
_entity_poly.pdbx_seq_one_letter_code
_entity_poly.pdbx_strand_id
1 'polypeptide(L)'
;IQATVDGLMTLDAKGNIIPALAKEKATVSKDGLKYTYELKDAKWDNGTPVTAKDFVYAWQRTVSNPDAEYNYLYGEGGACVANADDIVAGKKKASDLGVKAVNDTTLEITLSKPCAYFESLMSFPVFYPINQEFAEEKGDQFALTPENMLACGAFKMTSWETGSKYVLEKNQSYYDADAVKVDKLVFNVVKDLSSSALAFESGDVQFTKLNKDLVDKYKDSDEYTEVLEGYL
;
A
#
# COMPACT_ATOMS: atom_id res chain seq x y z
N ILE A 1 0.60 2.54 -6.19
CA ILE A 1 -0.26 2.38 -5.01
C ILE A 1 0.39 3.02 -3.78
N GLN A 2 1.61 2.64 -3.39
CA GLN A 2 2.26 3.11 -2.13
C GLN A 2 2.37 4.63 -1.97
N ALA A 3 2.35 5.41 -3.03
CA ALA A 3 2.31 6.88 -2.94
C ALA A 3 0.89 7.43 -2.79
N THR A 4 -0.14 6.65 -3.17
CA THR A 4 -1.54 7.12 -3.23
C THR A 4 -2.42 6.54 -2.13
N VAL A 5 -2.05 5.42 -1.54
CA VAL A 5 -2.78 4.79 -0.44
C VAL A 5 -1.78 4.33 0.60
N ASP A 6 -2.04 4.63 1.87
CA ASP A 6 -1.26 4.15 3.00
C ASP A 6 -1.88 2.85 3.57
N GLY A 7 -1.02 1.99 4.12
CA GLY A 7 -1.42 0.82 4.91
C GLY A 7 -1.51 1.13 6.41
N LEU A 8 -1.67 0.09 7.22
CA LEU A 8 -1.54 0.23 8.69
C LEU A 8 -0.13 0.65 9.07
N MET A 9 0.87 0.02 8.44
CA MET A 9 2.29 0.27 8.63
C MET A 9 2.95 0.68 7.31
N THR A 10 4.14 1.26 7.38
CA THR A 10 4.99 1.61 6.23
C THR A 10 6.47 1.40 6.60
N LEU A 11 7.36 1.58 5.63
CA LEU A 11 8.81 1.56 5.83
C LEU A 11 9.35 2.98 5.91
N ASP A 12 10.24 3.22 6.87
CA ASP A 12 11.07 4.43 6.84
C ASP A 12 12.22 4.31 5.81
N ALA A 13 12.99 5.37 5.62
CA ALA A 13 14.13 5.38 4.69
C ALA A 13 15.26 4.38 5.05
N LYS A 14 15.23 3.78 6.24
CA LYS A 14 16.19 2.77 6.71
C LYS A 14 15.61 1.36 6.63
N GLY A 15 14.38 1.20 6.14
CA GLY A 15 13.68 -0.08 6.07
C GLY A 15 13.05 -0.53 7.40
N ASN A 16 12.93 0.34 8.40
CA ASN A 16 12.24 0.00 9.63
C ASN A 16 10.73 0.11 9.44
N ILE A 17 9.98 -0.84 10.03
CA ILE A 17 8.51 -0.79 10.06
C ILE A 17 8.05 0.26 11.06
N ILE A 18 7.33 1.25 10.56
CA ILE A 18 6.75 2.36 11.33
C ILE A 18 5.24 2.50 11.07
N PRO A 19 4.47 3.09 12.01
CA PRO A 19 3.04 3.33 11.82
C PRO A 19 2.75 4.30 10.67
N ALA A 20 1.81 3.94 9.78
CA ALA A 20 1.23 4.80 8.73
C ALA A 20 -0.17 5.25 9.13
N LEU A 21 -1.24 4.56 8.68
CA LEU A 21 -2.61 4.84 9.14
C LEU A 21 -2.86 4.39 10.58
N ALA A 22 -2.11 3.42 11.11
CA ALA A 22 -2.15 3.13 12.53
C ALA A 22 -1.51 4.27 13.35
N LYS A 23 -2.04 4.57 14.55
CA LYS A 23 -1.42 5.53 15.47
C LYS A 23 -0.10 5.02 15.99
N GLU A 24 -0.06 3.72 16.33
CA GLU A 24 1.08 3.01 16.91
C GLU A 24 1.09 1.57 16.38
N LYS A 25 2.10 0.80 16.75
CA LYS A 25 2.12 -0.63 16.55
C LYS A 25 0.93 -1.30 17.24
N ALA A 26 0.53 -2.48 16.76
CA ALA A 26 -0.60 -3.21 17.33
C ALA A 26 -0.42 -3.51 18.82
N THR A 27 -1.52 -3.44 19.57
CA THR A 27 -1.61 -4.13 20.84
C THR A 27 -1.82 -5.62 20.56
N VAL A 28 -0.90 -6.47 21.06
CA VAL A 28 -0.91 -7.91 20.79
C VAL A 28 -1.33 -8.67 22.04
N SER A 29 -2.25 -9.63 21.89
CA SER A 29 -2.66 -10.53 22.97
C SER A 29 -1.51 -11.43 23.46
N LYS A 30 -1.63 -11.96 24.69
CA LYS A 30 -0.56 -12.78 25.30
C LYS A 30 -0.22 -14.05 24.52
N ASP A 31 -1.18 -14.62 23.79
CA ASP A 31 -1.01 -15.79 22.94
C ASP A 31 -0.47 -15.46 21.54
N GLY A 32 -0.29 -14.16 21.22
CA GLY A 32 0.21 -13.70 19.93
C GLY A 32 -0.78 -13.87 18.77
N LEU A 33 -2.07 -14.12 19.06
CA LEU A 33 -3.07 -14.42 18.05
C LEU A 33 -3.97 -13.23 17.69
N LYS A 34 -4.06 -12.22 18.56
CA LYS A 34 -4.94 -11.07 18.33
C LYS A 34 -4.14 -9.79 18.29
N TYR A 35 -4.32 -9.04 17.21
CA TYR A 35 -3.70 -7.74 16.95
C TYR A 35 -4.80 -6.68 16.91
N THR A 36 -4.62 -5.60 17.66
CA THR A 36 -5.56 -4.48 17.67
C THR A 36 -4.83 -3.19 17.30
N TYR A 37 -5.31 -2.52 16.27
CA TYR A 37 -4.80 -1.23 15.79
C TYR A 37 -5.81 -0.12 16.04
N GLU A 38 -5.33 1.02 16.53
CA GLU A 38 -6.06 2.28 16.53
C GLU A 38 -5.64 3.10 15.31
N LEU A 39 -6.61 3.56 14.52
CA LEU A 39 -6.36 4.35 13.32
C LEU A 39 -6.23 5.84 13.65
N LYS A 40 -5.38 6.54 12.88
CA LYS A 40 -5.30 8.00 12.85
C LYS A 40 -6.61 8.59 12.29
N ASP A 41 -6.83 9.88 12.58
CA ASP A 41 -7.85 10.67 11.88
C ASP A 41 -7.34 11.01 10.47
N ALA A 42 -7.64 10.14 9.53
CA ALA A 42 -7.23 10.24 8.14
C ALA A 42 -8.46 10.29 7.22
N LYS A 43 -8.30 10.89 6.04
CA LYS A 43 -9.37 11.04 5.05
C LYS A 43 -8.92 10.58 3.69
N TRP A 44 -9.87 10.06 2.94
CA TRP A 44 -9.76 9.93 1.51
C TRP A 44 -9.80 11.32 0.85
N ASP A 45 -9.25 11.46 -0.34
CA ASP A 45 -9.18 12.75 -1.05
C ASP A 45 -10.55 13.30 -1.52
N ASN A 46 -11.61 12.49 -1.42
CA ASN A 46 -13.01 12.94 -1.55
C ASN A 46 -13.58 13.50 -0.23
N GLY A 47 -12.79 13.54 0.85
CA GLY A 47 -13.17 14.08 2.16
C GLY A 47 -13.82 13.07 3.11
N THR A 48 -14.16 11.86 2.67
CA THR A 48 -14.71 10.83 3.55
C THR A 48 -13.63 10.27 4.49
N PRO A 49 -13.96 9.87 5.74
CA PRO A 49 -12.96 9.32 6.67
C PRO A 49 -12.45 7.97 6.20
N VAL A 50 -11.17 7.68 6.47
CA VAL A 50 -10.62 6.33 6.42
C VAL A 50 -11.00 5.60 7.70
N THR A 51 -11.61 4.43 7.58
CA THR A 51 -12.14 3.68 8.71
C THR A 51 -11.63 2.25 8.75
N ALA A 52 -11.78 1.60 9.91
CA ALA A 52 -11.50 0.17 10.05
C ALA A 52 -12.36 -0.71 9.10
N LYS A 53 -13.54 -0.22 8.69
CA LYS A 53 -14.41 -0.91 7.72
C LYS A 53 -13.77 -0.99 6.34
N ASP A 54 -12.98 0.02 5.93
CA ASP A 54 -12.29 0.04 4.65
C ASP A 54 -11.24 -1.08 4.56
N PHE A 55 -10.57 -1.39 5.68
CA PHE A 55 -9.66 -2.54 5.78
C PHE A 55 -10.41 -3.87 5.73
N VAL A 56 -11.50 -3.99 6.50
CA VAL A 56 -12.33 -5.21 6.50
C VAL A 56 -12.85 -5.51 5.11
N TYR A 57 -13.40 -4.50 4.42
CA TYR A 57 -13.90 -4.64 3.06
C TYR A 57 -12.79 -5.05 2.08
N ALA A 58 -11.65 -4.35 2.11
CA ALA A 58 -10.52 -4.64 1.21
C ALA A 58 -10.03 -6.08 1.36
N TRP A 59 -9.84 -6.54 2.59
CA TRP A 59 -9.33 -7.88 2.88
C TRP A 59 -10.33 -8.97 2.49
N GLN A 60 -11.60 -8.79 2.85
CA GLN A 60 -12.66 -9.72 2.48
C GLN A 60 -12.83 -9.82 0.95
N ARG A 61 -12.75 -8.68 0.25
CA ARG A 61 -12.80 -8.62 -1.21
C ARG A 61 -11.64 -9.40 -1.84
N THR A 62 -10.43 -9.23 -1.32
CA THR A 62 -9.23 -9.89 -1.86
C THR A 62 -9.28 -11.40 -1.65
N VAL A 63 -9.57 -11.89 -0.43
CA VAL A 63 -9.60 -13.34 -0.16
C VAL A 63 -10.77 -14.06 -0.84
N SER A 64 -11.82 -13.33 -1.22
CA SER A 64 -12.98 -13.89 -1.94
C SER A 64 -12.76 -13.99 -3.44
N ASN A 65 -11.73 -13.33 -3.96
CA ASN A 65 -11.41 -13.37 -5.37
C ASN A 65 -10.30 -14.43 -5.62
N PRO A 66 -10.62 -15.58 -6.22
CA PRO A 66 -9.63 -16.62 -6.48
C PRO A 66 -8.55 -16.18 -7.48
N ASP A 67 -8.84 -15.17 -8.32
CA ASP A 67 -7.92 -14.62 -9.31
C ASP A 67 -7.05 -13.50 -8.76
N ALA A 68 -7.22 -13.09 -7.50
CA ALA A 68 -6.36 -12.08 -6.88
C ALA A 68 -4.96 -12.63 -6.66
N GLU A 69 -3.95 -12.00 -7.27
CA GLU A 69 -2.56 -12.48 -7.35
C GLU A 69 -1.93 -12.75 -5.97
N TYR A 70 -2.28 -11.96 -4.94
CA TYR A 70 -1.69 -12.04 -3.60
C TYR A 70 -2.66 -12.52 -2.52
N ASN A 71 -3.79 -13.16 -2.87
CA ASN A 71 -4.76 -13.63 -1.88
C ASN A 71 -4.15 -14.64 -0.88
N TYR A 72 -3.17 -15.44 -1.29
CA TYR A 72 -2.46 -16.41 -0.46
C TYR A 72 -1.68 -15.77 0.71
N LEU A 73 -1.32 -14.47 0.59
CA LEU A 73 -0.61 -13.77 1.67
C LEU A 73 -1.46 -13.56 2.93
N TYR A 74 -2.77 -13.69 2.84
CA TYR A 74 -3.63 -13.67 4.02
C TYR A 74 -3.59 -14.97 4.83
N GLY A 75 -3.31 -16.11 4.18
CA GLY A 75 -3.31 -17.45 4.75
C GLY A 75 -2.03 -17.81 5.51
N GLU A 76 -1.86 -19.11 5.74
CA GLU A 76 -0.74 -19.68 6.52
C GLU A 76 0.63 -19.49 5.87
N GLY A 77 0.70 -19.24 4.57
CA GLY A 77 1.90 -18.88 3.82
C GLY A 77 2.32 -17.42 3.97
N GLY A 78 1.52 -16.59 4.63
CA GLY A 78 1.73 -15.15 4.82
C GLY A 78 1.35 -14.68 6.22
N ALA A 79 0.31 -13.85 6.31
CA ALA A 79 -0.11 -13.17 7.54
C ALA A 79 -0.83 -14.08 8.55
N CYS A 80 -1.15 -15.31 8.21
CA CYS A 80 -1.86 -16.27 9.05
C CYS A 80 -3.21 -15.77 9.57
N VAL A 81 -3.92 -14.94 8.82
CA VAL A 81 -5.24 -14.44 9.20
C VAL A 81 -6.22 -15.61 9.29
N ALA A 82 -6.93 -15.71 10.40
CA ALA A 82 -7.83 -16.83 10.66
C ALA A 82 -8.88 -16.98 9.54
N ASN A 83 -9.10 -18.20 9.10
CA ASN A 83 -10.03 -18.61 8.05
C ASN A 83 -9.64 -18.20 6.60
N ALA A 84 -8.53 -17.49 6.38
CA ALA A 84 -8.16 -17.01 5.04
C ALA A 84 -8.05 -18.15 4.02
N ASP A 85 -7.30 -19.21 4.32
CA ASP A 85 -7.13 -20.37 3.41
C ASP A 85 -8.44 -21.09 3.09
N ASP A 86 -9.34 -21.23 4.10
CA ASP A 86 -10.66 -21.83 3.89
C ASP A 86 -11.56 -20.97 3.00
N ILE A 87 -11.43 -19.63 3.09
CA ILE A 87 -12.20 -18.71 2.24
C ILE A 87 -11.67 -18.74 0.81
N VAL A 88 -10.35 -18.66 0.60
CA VAL A 88 -9.71 -18.80 -0.72
C VAL A 88 -10.08 -20.14 -1.35
N ALA A 89 -10.18 -21.22 -0.58
CA ALA A 89 -10.60 -22.54 -1.04
C ALA A 89 -12.14 -22.65 -1.23
N GLY A 90 -12.92 -21.60 -1.02
CA GLY A 90 -14.38 -21.60 -1.17
C GLY A 90 -15.15 -22.37 -0.08
N LYS A 91 -14.51 -22.75 1.03
CA LYS A 91 -15.11 -23.50 2.12
C LYS A 91 -15.82 -22.63 3.15
N LYS A 92 -15.46 -21.35 3.23
CA LYS A 92 -16.02 -20.36 4.15
C LYS A 92 -16.39 -19.08 3.42
N LYS A 93 -17.21 -18.24 4.05
CA LYS A 93 -17.61 -16.93 3.52
C LYS A 93 -16.54 -15.89 3.83
N ALA A 94 -16.47 -14.83 3.02
CA ALA A 94 -15.59 -13.67 3.27
C ALA A 94 -15.78 -13.07 4.67
N SER A 95 -17.02 -13.02 5.15
CA SER A 95 -17.38 -12.51 6.49
C SER A 95 -16.79 -13.30 7.65
N ASP A 96 -16.28 -14.52 7.40
CA ASP A 96 -15.66 -15.37 8.42
C ASP A 96 -14.16 -15.08 8.59
N LEU A 97 -13.60 -14.19 7.75
CA LEU A 97 -12.20 -13.78 7.86
C LEU A 97 -11.90 -13.18 9.23
N GLY A 98 -10.75 -13.53 9.78
CA GLY A 98 -10.27 -13.05 11.07
C GLY A 98 -9.93 -11.56 11.11
N VAL A 99 -10.77 -10.70 10.55
CA VAL A 99 -10.64 -9.25 10.58
C VAL A 99 -11.97 -8.61 10.96
N LYS A 100 -11.94 -7.59 11.83
CA LYS A 100 -13.15 -6.95 12.34
C LYS A 100 -12.94 -5.48 12.65
N ALA A 101 -13.84 -4.63 12.19
CA ALA A 101 -13.99 -3.26 12.68
C ALA A 101 -14.75 -3.30 14.02
N VAL A 102 -14.05 -3.01 15.13
CA VAL A 102 -14.68 -2.91 16.46
C VAL A 102 -15.52 -1.65 16.52
N ASN A 103 -15.00 -0.57 15.95
CA ASN A 103 -15.65 0.69 15.67
C ASN A 103 -14.97 1.32 14.45
N ASP A 104 -15.26 2.57 14.11
CA ASP A 104 -14.72 3.21 12.90
C ASP A 104 -13.20 3.41 12.95
N THR A 105 -12.59 3.46 14.14
CA THR A 105 -11.14 3.70 14.32
C THR A 105 -10.37 2.52 14.90
N THR A 106 -11.02 1.42 15.28
CA THR A 106 -10.38 0.27 15.91
C THR A 106 -10.53 -0.97 15.04
N LEU A 107 -9.40 -1.48 14.54
CA LEU A 107 -9.33 -2.71 13.75
C LEU A 107 -8.76 -3.84 14.59
N GLU A 108 -9.50 -4.94 14.70
CA GLU A 108 -9.06 -6.18 15.36
C GLU A 108 -8.79 -7.27 14.31
N ILE A 109 -7.63 -7.92 14.41
CA ILE A 109 -7.22 -9.00 13.52
C ILE A 109 -6.93 -10.24 14.37
N THR A 110 -7.47 -11.39 13.97
CA THR A 110 -7.25 -12.68 14.64
C THR A 110 -6.48 -13.58 13.69
N LEU A 111 -5.39 -14.16 14.19
CA LEU A 111 -4.55 -15.10 13.45
C LEU A 111 -4.90 -16.55 13.81
N SER A 112 -4.65 -17.48 12.88
CA SER A 112 -4.78 -18.93 13.10
C SER A 112 -3.60 -19.49 13.90
N LYS A 113 -2.42 -18.86 13.82
CA LYS A 113 -1.19 -19.17 14.56
C LYS A 113 -0.35 -17.90 14.72
N PRO A 114 0.57 -17.83 15.71
CA PRO A 114 1.47 -16.70 15.86
C PRO A 114 2.32 -16.46 14.59
N CYS A 115 2.43 -15.19 14.16
CA CYS A 115 3.19 -14.78 13.00
C CYS A 115 4.16 -13.66 13.41
N ALA A 116 5.46 -13.95 13.49
CA ALA A 116 6.48 -13.02 13.99
C ALA A 116 6.69 -11.81 13.06
N TYR A 117 6.39 -11.94 11.79
CA TYR A 117 6.54 -10.90 10.77
C TYR A 117 5.21 -10.25 10.35
N PHE A 118 4.13 -10.48 11.09
CA PHE A 118 2.80 -9.97 10.78
C PHE A 118 2.79 -8.45 10.55
N GLU A 119 3.40 -7.66 11.46
CA GLU A 119 3.44 -6.20 11.31
C GLU A 119 4.20 -5.74 10.06
N SER A 120 5.24 -6.48 9.64
CA SER A 120 5.96 -6.17 8.40
C SER A 120 5.06 -6.32 7.17
N LEU A 121 4.20 -7.34 7.16
CA LEU A 121 3.24 -7.54 6.07
C LEU A 121 2.22 -6.41 5.98
N MET A 122 1.91 -5.73 7.08
CA MET A 122 0.96 -4.61 7.08
C MET A 122 1.43 -3.37 6.31
N SER A 123 2.69 -3.34 5.87
CA SER A 123 3.23 -2.34 4.94
C SER A 123 3.08 -2.75 3.47
N PHE A 124 2.63 -3.97 3.19
CA PHE A 124 2.49 -4.46 1.81
C PHE A 124 1.13 -4.08 1.21
N PRO A 125 1.08 -3.62 -0.05
CA PRO A 125 -0.13 -3.04 -0.66
C PRO A 125 -1.37 -3.92 -0.67
N VAL A 126 -1.24 -5.25 -0.62
CA VAL A 126 -2.39 -6.16 -0.59
C VAL A 126 -3.25 -5.96 0.67
N PHE A 127 -2.65 -5.46 1.77
CA PHE A 127 -3.33 -5.21 3.05
C PHE A 127 -3.85 -3.78 3.20
N TYR A 128 -3.76 -2.93 2.16
CA TYR A 128 -4.21 -1.55 2.20
C TYR A 128 -5.74 -1.45 2.18
N PRO A 129 -6.29 -0.36 2.72
CA PRO A 129 -7.74 -0.16 2.76
C PRO A 129 -8.30 0.17 1.38
N ILE A 130 -9.59 -0.10 1.19
CA ILE A 130 -10.40 0.33 0.05
C ILE A 130 -11.67 0.96 0.58
N ASN A 131 -12.00 2.17 0.12
CA ASN A 131 -13.28 2.78 0.43
C ASN A 131 -14.40 1.96 -0.21
N GLN A 132 -15.23 1.31 0.62
CA GLN A 132 -16.27 0.39 0.16
C GLN A 132 -17.28 1.10 -0.72
N GLU A 133 -17.85 2.21 -0.25
CA GLU A 133 -18.92 2.95 -0.95
C GLU A 133 -18.45 3.37 -2.34
N PHE A 134 -17.26 3.94 -2.45
CA PHE A 134 -16.68 4.35 -3.72
C PHE A 134 -16.39 3.15 -4.64
N ALA A 135 -15.82 2.08 -4.10
CA ALA A 135 -15.50 0.90 -4.91
C ALA A 135 -16.77 0.23 -5.46
N GLU A 136 -17.84 0.16 -4.67
CA GLU A 136 -19.15 -0.37 -5.09
C GLU A 136 -19.83 0.55 -6.11
N GLU A 137 -19.76 1.90 -5.92
CA GLU A 137 -20.26 2.87 -6.89
C GLU A 137 -19.57 2.71 -8.26
N LYS A 138 -18.26 2.54 -8.27
CA LYS A 138 -17.48 2.41 -9.52
C LYS A 138 -17.57 1.02 -10.16
N GLY A 139 -17.89 0.00 -9.39
CA GLY A 139 -18.03 -1.37 -9.89
C GLY A 139 -16.82 -1.81 -10.70
N ASP A 140 -17.05 -2.28 -11.94
CA ASP A 140 -15.99 -2.76 -12.84
C ASP A 140 -15.02 -1.64 -13.30
N GLN A 141 -15.36 -0.37 -13.10
CA GLN A 141 -14.48 0.76 -13.43
C GLN A 141 -13.53 1.13 -12.29
N PHE A 142 -13.71 0.55 -11.09
CA PHE A 142 -12.86 0.86 -9.95
C PHE A 142 -11.38 0.64 -10.26
N ALA A 143 -10.56 1.67 -9.99
CA ALA A 143 -9.10 1.70 -10.17
C ALA A 143 -8.62 1.55 -11.64
N LEU A 144 -9.46 1.71 -12.65
CA LEU A 144 -9.05 1.64 -14.07
C LEU A 144 -8.60 2.98 -14.63
N THR A 145 -9.00 4.10 -14.03
CA THR A 145 -8.62 5.46 -14.44
C THR A 145 -8.44 6.34 -13.20
N PRO A 146 -7.74 7.48 -13.29
CA PRO A 146 -7.52 8.37 -12.15
C PRO A 146 -8.80 8.79 -11.42
N GLU A 147 -9.88 9.11 -12.15
CA GLU A 147 -11.18 9.51 -11.60
C GLU A 147 -11.95 8.37 -10.92
N ASN A 148 -11.51 7.14 -11.12
CA ASN A 148 -12.06 5.94 -10.49
C ASN A 148 -11.15 5.39 -9.38
N MET A 149 -10.25 6.23 -8.86
CA MET A 149 -9.38 5.95 -7.72
C MET A 149 -9.64 6.95 -6.61
N LEU A 150 -9.49 6.51 -5.35
CA LEU A 150 -9.34 7.38 -4.20
C LEU A 150 -7.96 7.23 -3.60
N ALA A 151 -7.47 8.31 -3.02
CA ALA A 151 -6.19 8.37 -2.34
C ALA A 151 -6.37 8.75 -0.86
N CYS A 152 -5.67 8.04 0.03
CA CYS A 152 -5.49 8.42 1.43
C CYS A 152 -4.00 8.54 1.80
N GLY A 153 -3.10 8.36 0.84
CA GLY A 153 -1.65 8.58 0.96
C GLY A 153 -1.25 10.00 0.58
N ALA A 154 0.08 10.21 0.52
CA ALA A 154 0.69 11.52 0.29
C ALA A 154 0.35 12.17 -1.05
N PHE A 155 0.03 11.38 -2.05
CA PHE A 155 -0.28 11.83 -3.41
C PHE A 155 -1.58 11.21 -3.92
N LYS A 156 -2.16 11.85 -4.94
CA LYS A 156 -3.28 11.31 -5.73
C LYS A 156 -2.93 11.29 -7.21
N MET A 157 -3.42 10.29 -7.93
CA MET A 157 -3.21 10.20 -9.37
C MET A 157 -4.13 11.18 -10.10
N THR A 158 -3.55 12.03 -10.96
CA THR A 158 -4.29 13.04 -11.73
C THR A 158 -4.25 12.77 -13.24
N SER A 159 -3.27 11.97 -13.71
CA SER A 159 -3.20 11.56 -15.11
C SER A 159 -2.54 10.20 -15.23
N TRP A 160 -3.05 9.39 -16.15
CA TRP A 160 -2.48 8.09 -16.52
C TRP A 160 -2.56 7.89 -18.02
N GLU A 161 -1.42 8.02 -18.69
CA GLU A 161 -1.24 7.69 -20.10
C GLU A 161 -0.57 6.33 -20.22
N THR A 162 -1.37 5.30 -20.53
CA THR A 162 -0.90 3.91 -20.57
C THR A 162 0.33 3.74 -21.46
N GLY A 163 1.41 3.16 -20.92
CA GLY A 163 2.68 2.93 -21.64
C GLY A 163 3.52 4.16 -21.89
N SER A 164 3.13 5.33 -21.38
CA SER A 164 3.83 6.62 -21.57
C SER A 164 4.22 7.24 -20.23
N LYS A 165 3.26 7.73 -19.47
CA LYS A 165 3.53 8.39 -18.18
C LYS A 165 2.31 8.35 -17.26
N TYR A 166 2.55 8.56 -15.99
CA TYR A 166 1.51 8.89 -15.02
C TYR A 166 1.97 10.01 -14.10
N VAL A 167 1.00 10.80 -13.65
CA VAL A 167 1.21 12.00 -12.85
C VAL A 167 0.49 11.85 -11.52
N LEU A 168 1.21 12.09 -10.44
CA LEU A 168 0.66 12.19 -9.10
C LEU A 168 0.83 13.62 -8.61
N GLU A 169 -0.19 14.17 -7.96
CA GLU A 169 -0.15 15.47 -7.30
C GLU A 169 -0.35 15.30 -5.79
N LYS A 170 0.25 16.19 -5.01
CA LYS A 170 0.15 16.20 -3.56
C LYS A 170 -1.31 16.15 -3.12
N ASN A 171 -1.62 15.19 -2.25
CA ASN A 171 -2.94 15.05 -1.64
C ASN A 171 -3.06 16.02 -0.45
N GLN A 172 -3.83 17.08 -0.61
CA GLN A 172 -4.05 18.08 0.45
C GLN A 172 -4.87 17.55 1.63
N SER A 173 -5.57 16.41 1.44
CA SER A 173 -6.34 15.73 2.49
C SER A 173 -5.50 14.72 3.29
N TYR A 174 -4.23 14.52 2.92
CA TYR A 174 -3.33 13.60 3.61
C TYR A 174 -3.10 14.05 5.06
N TYR A 175 -3.16 13.10 6.01
CA TYR A 175 -3.07 13.41 7.44
C TYR A 175 -1.73 14.06 7.85
N ASP A 176 -0.67 13.90 7.05
CA ASP A 176 0.65 14.51 7.26
C ASP A 176 1.08 15.31 6.01
N ALA A 177 0.15 16.07 5.43
CA ALA A 177 0.40 16.85 4.22
C ALA A 177 1.57 17.85 4.36
N ASP A 178 1.78 18.41 5.57
CA ASP A 178 2.84 19.38 5.83
C ASP A 178 4.24 18.77 5.75
N ALA A 179 4.39 17.48 5.97
CA ALA A 179 5.65 16.75 5.78
C ALA A 179 6.00 16.53 4.30
N VAL A 180 5.01 16.54 3.40
CA VAL A 180 5.20 16.33 1.97
C VAL A 180 5.71 17.61 1.32
N LYS A 181 6.97 17.61 0.86
CA LYS A 181 7.66 18.80 0.31
C LYS A 181 7.60 18.89 -1.22
N VAL A 182 7.18 17.83 -1.88
CA VAL A 182 7.07 17.73 -3.35
C VAL A 182 5.61 17.87 -3.74
N ASP A 183 5.30 18.78 -4.67
CA ASP A 183 3.91 19.02 -5.09
C ASP A 183 3.45 18.06 -6.18
N LYS A 184 4.38 17.56 -7.00
CA LYS A 184 4.07 16.73 -8.15
C LYS A 184 5.16 15.69 -8.41
N LEU A 185 4.75 14.45 -8.73
CA LEU A 185 5.59 13.38 -9.22
C LEU A 185 5.15 13.01 -10.64
N VAL A 186 6.09 12.98 -11.57
CA VAL A 186 5.86 12.53 -12.94
C VAL A 186 6.70 11.29 -13.18
N PHE A 187 6.04 10.18 -13.49
CA PHE A 187 6.69 8.93 -13.81
C PHE A 187 6.63 8.69 -15.31
N ASN A 188 7.76 8.73 -15.97
CA ASN A 188 7.89 8.40 -17.38
C ASN A 188 8.16 6.90 -17.54
N VAL A 189 7.41 6.25 -18.42
CA VAL A 189 7.63 4.83 -18.75
C VAL A 189 8.72 4.74 -19.80
N VAL A 190 9.92 4.30 -19.38
CA VAL A 190 11.08 4.12 -20.26
C VAL A 190 11.36 2.64 -20.44
N LYS A 191 11.59 2.20 -21.68
CA LYS A 191 11.70 0.78 -22.02
C LYS A 191 12.97 0.11 -21.47
N ASP A 192 14.05 0.87 -21.31
CA ASP A 192 15.33 0.35 -20.82
C ASP A 192 16.04 1.35 -19.91
N LEU A 193 16.88 0.83 -19.01
CA LEU A 193 17.59 1.65 -18.03
C LEU A 193 18.70 2.52 -18.63
N SER A 194 19.26 2.15 -19.77
CA SER A 194 20.28 2.98 -20.45
C SER A 194 19.66 4.27 -21.00
N SER A 195 18.48 4.15 -21.64
CA SER A 195 17.71 5.32 -22.08
C SER A 195 17.25 6.18 -20.90
N SER A 196 16.89 5.56 -19.79
CA SER A 196 16.52 6.28 -18.56
C SER A 196 17.71 7.03 -17.95
N ALA A 197 18.91 6.45 -17.96
CA ALA A 197 20.13 7.12 -17.51
C ALA A 197 20.50 8.31 -18.40
N LEU A 198 20.34 8.20 -19.73
CA LEU A 198 20.53 9.32 -20.66
C LEU A 198 19.53 10.46 -20.42
N ALA A 199 18.27 10.13 -20.11
CA ALA A 199 17.26 11.13 -19.74
C ALA A 199 17.61 11.87 -18.44
N PHE A 200 18.27 11.20 -17.50
CA PHE A 200 18.82 11.83 -16.29
C PHE A 200 19.99 12.77 -16.65
N GLU A 201 20.96 12.32 -17.45
CA GLU A 201 22.08 13.15 -17.90
C GLU A 201 21.65 14.40 -18.67
N SER A 202 20.56 14.30 -19.46
CA SER A 202 19.98 15.45 -20.18
C SER A 202 19.15 16.39 -19.31
N GLY A 203 18.85 15.99 -18.06
CA GLY A 203 18.00 16.77 -17.15
C GLY A 203 16.49 16.58 -17.36
N ASP A 204 16.10 15.66 -18.25
CA ASP A 204 14.67 15.37 -18.53
C ASP A 204 13.98 14.69 -17.35
N VAL A 205 14.73 13.95 -16.54
CA VAL A 205 14.27 13.35 -15.28
C VAL A 205 15.24 13.65 -14.13
N GLN A 206 14.73 13.74 -12.91
CA GLN A 206 15.51 14.03 -11.71
C GLN A 206 15.91 12.79 -10.93
N PHE A 207 15.39 11.63 -11.32
CA PHE A 207 15.68 10.35 -10.68
C PHE A 207 15.57 9.22 -11.70
N THR A 208 16.50 8.27 -11.62
CA THR A 208 16.43 7.01 -12.38
C THR A 208 17.04 5.87 -11.60
N LYS A 209 16.60 4.64 -11.88
CA LYS A 209 17.26 3.44 -11.36
C LYS A 209 18.40 3.02 -12.28
N LEU A 210 19.45 2.48 -11.70
CA LEU A 210 20.58 1.91 -12.42
C LEU A 210 20.54 0.37 -12.34
N ASN A 211 20.92 -0.29 -13.43
CA ASN A 211 21.26 -1.71 -13.38
C ASN A 211 22.75 -1.89 -13.04
N LYS A 212 23.18 -3.14 -12.81
CA LYS A 212 24.55 -3.47 -12.47
C LYS A 212 25.58 -2.93 -13.48
N ASP A 213 25.24 -2.95 -14.77
CA ASP A 213 26.17 -2.54 -15.83
C ASP A 213 26.41 -1.02 -15.85
N LEU A 214 25.44 -0.24 -15.34
CA LEU A 214 25.50 1.21 -15.25
C LEU A 214 26.12 1.71 -13.93
N VAL A 215 26.08 0.92 -12.87
CA VAL A 215 26.61 1.31 -11.54
C VAL A 215 28.06 1.76 -11.64
N ASP A 216 28.93 1.02 -12.36
CA ASP A 216 30.35 1.36 -12.47
C ASP A 216 30.62 2.73 -13.12
N LYS A 217 29.69 3.22 -13.96
CA LYS A 217 29.78 4.55 -14.58
C LYS A 217 29.40 5.68 -13.61
N TYR A 218 28.46 5.43 -12.67
CA TYR A 218 27.86 6.50 -11.86
C TYR A 218 28.19 6.42 -10.37
N LYS A 219 28.77 5.31 -9.86
CA LYS A 219 29.01 5.08 -8.42
C LYS A 219 29.87 6.14 -7.72
N ASP A 220 30.71 6.85 -8.47
CA ASP A 220 31.58 7.90 -7.96
C ASP A 220 30.97 9.31 -8.09
N SER A 221 29.70 9.42 -8.58
CA SER A 221 28.97 10.67 -8.65
C SER A 221 28.34 11.02 -7.29
N ASP A 222 28.35 12.31 -6.93
CA ASP A 222 27.66 12.83 -5.74
C ASP A 222 26.14 12.62 -5.80
N GLU A 223 25.58 12.35 -6.99
CA GLU A 223 24.16 12.07 -7.21
C GLU A 223 23.81 10.58 -7.07
N TYR A 224 24.81 9.70 -6.91
CA TYR A 224 24.60 8.27 -6.72
C TYR A 224 24.16 7.96 -5.29
N THR A 225 23.08 7.21 -5.15
CA THR A 225 22.57 6.78 -3.85
C THR A 225 22.19 5.30 -3.89
N GLU A 226 22.65 4.54 -2.91
CA GLU A 226 22.20 3.16 -2.67
C GLU A 226 20.99 3.17 -1.75
N VAL A 227 19.91 2.53 -2.21
CA VAL A 227 18.68 2.36 -1.41
C VAL A 227 18.46 0.88 -1.17
N LEU A 228 18.27 0.49 0.09
CA LEU A 228 17.79 -0.85 0.42
C LEU A 228 16.32 -0.96 0.01
N GLU A 229 16.06 -1.67 -1.09
CA GLU A 229 14.70 -2.12 -1.37
C GLU A 229 14.43 -3.38 -0.53
N GLY A 230 13.49 -3.29 0.41
CA GLY A 230 13.00 -4.48 1.11
C GLY A 230 12.18 -5.32 0.12
N TYR A 231 12.72 -6.47 -0.26
CA TYR A 231 11.92 -7.52 -0.89
C TYR A 231 11.31 -8.36 0.22
N LEU A 232 9.97 -8.50 0.20
CA LEU A 232 9.25 -9.49 0.97
C LEU A 232 9.31 -10.85 0.27
#